data_2f43c9b75f6b887c06f2834303338dca
#
_entry.id   2f43c9b75f6b887c06f2834303338dca
#
_cell.length_a   1.000
_cell.length_b   1.000
_cell.length_c   1.000
_cell.angle_alpha   90.00
_cell.angle_beta   90.00
_cell.angle_gamma   90.00
#
_symmetry.space_group_name_H-M   'P 1'
#
loop_
_entity.id
_entity.type
_entity.pdbx_description
1 polymer ?
#
loop_
_entity_poly.entity_id
_entity_poly.type
_entity_poly.pdbx_seq_one_letter_code
_entity_poly.pdbx_strand_id
1 'polypeptide(L)'
;MTTNRRAFLIGTLATTLTSGRVARAIETTAGAGPSAGLRHDELVALLLDSDRERLPEHLVKHIHAGLEDQALLGAITDAAARAVSPYPVVGFKYHAFMMLHAVQRTVTQGRDEDRWPSLLWAADVLKASQATEARQTGWRMDPIETDRVPTRTQAEDAFVSAMERWDPEAADRAIVGLYRAVPKERLFDLLFRYAARDFRSIGHKAITVTNCHRLLHTLGWSDAEPLLRSLTYALQNHADEPNPAQNDLAADRPWRENLALAEDLPSNRQSGTPTPAAIPDLLATFREGSATDTSRATAAALRQGVDPQTLWTAIILAAGELLLRRPGIIAIHANTTAEALHQGYRRSRDDQTRKLLMLQAAAFMPLFRDRLGSGVRSFTIDGLEPEGSAGSAPESDRQLGEIFAAIGVDRDLAARKALAYFQATREQAAFQELSRHYTVDRNLGYHDYKLVEAMIENARHLKAPWQARYLAVSVYDLNGPGTPRNAVVVRARELLRS
;
A
#
# COMPACT_ATOMS: atom_id res chain seq x y z
N MET A 1 17.19 -30.98 57.40
CA MET A 1 16.02 -31.82 57.76
C MET A 1 14.95 -31.50 56.75
N THR A 2 14.87 -32.34 55.76
CA THR A 2 13.81 -33.31 55.39
C THR A 2 12.52 -32.66 54.86
N THR A 3 12.40 -32.73 53.51
CA THR A 3 11.36 -33.51 52.77
C THR A 3 9.94 -33.02 52.87
N ASN A 4 9.10 -32.86 51.90
CA ASN A 4 8.79 -33.75 50.76
C ASN A 4 7.75 -33.16 49.82
N ARG A 5 7.81 -33.58 48.59
CA ARG A 5 6.89 -33.53 47.46
C ARG A 5 5.42 -33.79 47.77
N ARG A 6 4.52 -33.19 47.00
CA ARG A 6 3.47 -33.94 46.24
C ARG A 6 2.74 -33.06 45.23
N ALA A 7 2.66 -33.58 44.03
CA ALA A 7 1.87 -33.10 42.89
C ALA A 7 0.38 -33.41 43.11
N PHE A 8 -0.48 -32.55 42.53
CA PHE A 8 -1.88 -32.93 42.19
C PHE A 8 -2.26 -32.40 40.81
N LEU A 9 -2.48 -33.34 39.92
CA LEU A 9 -3.14 -33.19 38.64
C LEU A 9 -4.66 -33.11 38.88
N ILE A 10 -5.35 -32.10 38.35
CA ILE A 10 -6.75 -32.18 38.03
C ILE A 10 -6.92 -31.54 36.65
N GLY A 11 -7.33 -32.37 35.69
CA GLY A 11 -7.67 -31.95 34.35
C GLY A 11 -9.08 -31.33 34.31
N THR A 12 -9.22 -30.31 33.51
CA THR A 12 -10.52 -29.85 33.05
C THR A 12 -10.43 -29.71 31.52
N LEU A 13 -11.19 -30.54 30.82
CA LEU A 13 -11.46 -30.42 29.39
C LEU A 13 -12.20 -29.10 29.15
N ALA A 14 -11.59 -28.20 28.40
CA ALA A 14 -12.29 -27.14 27.72
C ALA A 14 -12.20 -27.43 26.22
N THR A 15 -13.33 -27.79 25.64
CA THR A 15 -13.53 -27.92 24.20
C THR A 15 -13.49 -26.53 23.55
N THR A 16 -12.36 -26.18 22.98
CA THR A 16 -12.25 -25.02 22.08
C THR A 16 -12.50 -25.50 20.66
N LEU A 17 -13.59 -25.05 20.07
CA LEU A 17 -13.81 -25.06 18.64
C LEU A 17 -12.83 -24.05 18.00
N THR A 18 -11.70 -24.54 17.53
CA THR A 18 -10.78 -23.79 16.69
C THR A 18 -11.21 -23.95 15.25
N SER A 19 -11.67 -22.88 14.66
CA SER A 19 -11.73 -22.72 13.20
C SER A 19 -10.29 -22.75 12.67
N GLY A 20 -9.85 -23.94 12.25
CA GLY A 20 -8.53 -24.16 11.69
C GLY A 20 -8.43 -23.61 10.28
N ARG A 21 -7.70 -22.53 10.09
CA ARG A 21 -6.89 -22.32 8.89
C ARG A 21 -5.43 -22.40 9.31
N VAL A 22 -4.88 -23.60 9.16
CA VAL A 22 -3.47 -23.92 9.39
C VAL A 22 -2.63 -23.20 8.33
N ALA A 23 -1.69 -22.38 8.79
CA ALA A 23 -0.58 -21.92 7.96
C ALA A 23 0.19 -23.18 7.50
N ARG A 24 0.15 -23.49 6.21
CA ARG A 24 0.91 -24.58 5.60
C ARG A 24 2.37 -24.14 5.53
N ALA A 25 3.19 -24.69 6.43
CA ALA A 25 4.62 -24.65 6.29
C ALA A 25 4.99 -25.45 5.03
N ILE A 26 5.74 -24.86 4.13
CA ILE A 26 6.27 -25.51 2.93
C ILE A 26 7.46 -26.37 3.39
N GLU A 27 7.23 -27.66 3.56
CA GLU A 27 8.29 -28.66 3.50
C GLU A 27 8.60 -28.91 2.02
N THR A 28 9.82 -28.61 1.63
CA THR A 28 10.36 -28.98 0.32
C THR A 28 10.57 -30.49 0.28
N THR A 29 9.61 -31.22 -0.26
CA THR A 29 9.82 -32.58 -0.73
C THR A 29 10.21 -32.54 -2.19
N ALA A 30 11.45 -32.90 -2.48
CA ALA A 30 11.89 -33.25 -3.83
C ALA A 30 11.11 -34.48 -4.31
N GLY A 31 10.38 -34.37 -5.43
CA GLY A 31 9.72 -35.49 -6.08
C GLY A 31 8.33 -35.16 -6.63
N ALA A 32 8.21 -34.16 -7.51
CA ALA A 32 7.06 -34.03 -8.38
C ALA A 32 7.51 -34.24 -9.83
N GLY A 33 6.82 -35.13 -10.53
CA GLY A 33 6.96 -35.30 -11.98
C GLY A 33 6.62 -33.99 -12.72
N PRO A 34 6.89 -33.89 -14.03
CA PRO A 34 6.77 -32.63 -14.75
C PRO A 34 5.32 -32.12 -14.72
N SER A 35 5.06 -31.11 -13.89
CA SER A 35 3.84 -30.34 -13.99
C SER A 35 3.85 -29.61 -15.33
N ALA A 36 2.80 -29.78 -16.13
CA ALA A 36 2.63 -29.16 -17.47
C ALA A 36 2.36 -27.64 -17.39
N GLY A 37 2.96 -26.93 -16.43
CA GLY A 37 2.83 -25.50 -16.26
C GLY A 37 3.89 -24.73 -17.04
N LEU A 38 3.54 -23.56 -17.60
CA LEU A 38 4.49 -22.64 -18.20
C LEU A 38 5.58 -22.25 -17.18
N ARG A 39 6.83 -22.22 -17.62
CA ARG A 39 7.93 -21.64 -16.84
C ARG A 39 7.70 -20.13 -16.69
N HIS A 40 8.32 -19.53 -15.68
CA HIS A 40 8.17 -18.09 -15.40
C HIS A 40 8.42 -17.22 -16.64
N ASP A 41 9.54 -17.44 -17.35
CA ASP A 41 9.90 -16.68 -18.54
C ASP A 41 8.89 -16.85 -19.70
N GLU A 42 8.33 -18.04 -19.85
CA GLU A 42 7.31 -18.33 -20.87
C GLU A 42 5.99 -17.60 -20.53
N LEU A 43 5.64 -17.52 -19.26
CA LEU A 43 4.47 -16.80 -18.80
C LEU A 43 4.64 -15.28 -18.93
N VAL A 44 5.84 -14.75 -18.64
CA VAL A 44 6.19 -13.35 -18.88
C VAL A 44 6.12 -13.03 -20.38
N ALA A 45 6.68 -13.88 -21.24
CA ALA A 45 6.59 -13.71 -22.70
C ALA A 45 5.13 -13.74 -23.19
N LEU A 46 4.31 -14.70 -22.69
CA LEU A 46 2.88 -14.75 -23.00
C LEU A 46 2.16 -13.43 -22.64
N LEU A 47 2.44 -12.86 -21.46
CA LEU A 47 1.86 -11.59 -21.01
C LEU A 47 2.31 -10.40 -21.90
N LEU A 48 3.58 -10.38 -22.30
CA LEU A 48 4.13 -9.28 -23.08
C LEU A 48 3.70 -9.32 -24.54
N ASP A 49 3.66 -10.50 -25.15
CA ASP A 49 3.52 -10.66 -26.61
C ASP A 49 2.08 -10.91 -27.07
N SER A 50 1.18 -11.36 -26.17
CA SER A 50 -0.22 -11.58 -26.55
C SER A 50 -0.96 -10.28 -26.80
N ASP A 51 -1.90 -10.33 -27.75
CA ASP A 51 -2.90 -9.27 -27.91
C ASP A 51 -3.78 -9.15 -26.65
N ARG A 52 -4.12 -7.90 -26.29
CA ARG A 52 -4.95 -7.63 -25.11
C ARG A 52 -6.28 -8.37 -25.12
N GLU A 53 -6.91 -8.47 -26.31
CA GLU A 53 -8.22 -9.11 -26.45
C GLU A 53 -8.17 -10.62 -26.27
N ARG A 54 -7.05 -11.28 -26.68
CA ARG A 54 -6.87 -12.74 -26.63
C ARG A 54 -6.22 -13.22 -25.34
N LEU A 55 -5.52 -12.35 -24.63
CA LEU A 55 -4.77 -12.71 -23.42
C LEU A 55 -5.64 -13.39 -22.34
N PRO A 56 -6.88 -12.95 -22.04
CA PRO A 56 -7.71 -13.62 -21.04
C PRO A 56 -8.01 -15.09 -21.38
N GLU A 57 -8.29 -15.40 -22.66
CA GLU A 57 -8.57 -16.76 -23.12
C GLU A 57 -7.29 -17.65 -23.01
N HIS A 58 -6.13 -17.11 -23.37
CA HIS A 58 -4.86 -17.84 -23.20
C HIS A 58 -4.60 -18.14 -21.73
N LEU A 59 -4.76 -17.14 -20.83
CA LEU A 59 -4.56 -17.33 -19.40
C LEU A 59 -5.55 -18.33 -18.81
N VAL A 60 -6.83 -18.27 -19.17
CA VAL A 60 -7.86 -19.19 -18.67
C VAL A 60 -7.54 -20.64 -19.07
N LYS A 61 -7.05 -20.88 -20.29
CA LYS A 61 -6.59 -22.20 -20.69
C LYS A 61 -5.48 -22.74 -19.76
N HIS A 62 -4.52 -21.90 -19.38
CA HIS A 62 -3.46 -22.30 -18.46
C HIS A 62 -3.96 -22.43 -17.00
N ILE A 63 -4.92 -21.60 -16.59
CA ILE A 63 -5.57 -21.74 -15.28
C ILE A 63 -6.27 -23.10 -15.15
N HIS A 64 -7.02 -23.51 -16.17
CA HIS A 64 -7.66 -24.84 -16.20
C HIS A 64 -6.63 -25.99 -16.28
N ALA A 65 -5.44 -25.72 -16.83
CA ALA A 65 -4.33 -26.67 -16.82
C ALA A 65 -3.49 -26.67 -15.52
N GLY A 66 -3.90 -25.91 -14.48
CA GLY A 66 -3.27 -25.91 -13.18
C GLY A 66 -2.24 -24.78 -12.93
N LEU A 67 -2.32 -23.68 -13.68
CA LEU A 67 -1.52 -22.50 -13.39
C LEU A 67 -1.82 -21.99 -11.96
N GLU A 68 -0.77 -21.75 -11.20
CA GLU A 68 -0.84 -21.22 -9.84
C GLU A 68 -1.07 -19.70 -9.85
N ASP A 69 -1.89 -19.17 -8.96
CA ASP A 69 -2.18 -17.74 -8.82
C ASP A 69 -0.93 -16.92 -8.49
N GLN A 70 -0.05 -17.45 -7.63
CA GLN A 70 1.22 -16.82 -7.29
C GLN A 70 2.18 -16.74 -8.48
N ALA A 71 2.19 -17.76 -9.34
CA ALA A 71 3.01 -17.77 -10.56
C ALA A 71 2.54 -16.69 -11.54
N LEU A 72 1.22 -16.57 -11.74
CA LEU A 72 0.67 -15.52 -12.60
C LEU A 72 0.94 -14.11 -12.03
N LEU A 73 0.74 -13.91 -10.72
CA LEU A 73 1.04 -12.64 -10.06
C LEU A 73 2.52 -12.26 -10.22
N GLY A 74 3.43 -13.21 -10.04
CA GLY A 74 4.88 -13.01 -10.22
C GLY A 74 5.23 -12.60 -11.63
N ALA A 75 4.66 -13.28 -12.62
CA ALA A 75 4.90 -12.97 -14.04
C ALA A 75 4.33 -11.59 -14.44
N ILE A 76 3.12 -11.22 -13.95
CA ILE A 76 2.55 -9.87 -14.17
C ILE A 76 3.46 -8.81 -13.54
N THR A 77 4.02 -9.08 -12.36
CA THR A 77 4.89 -8.15 -11.65
C THR A 77 6.20 -7.92 -12.40
N ASP A 78 6.84 -8.99 -12.88
CA ASP A 78 8.08 -8.92 -13.66
C ASP A 78 7.84 -8.26 -15.02
N ALA A 79 6.77 -8.64 -15.74
CA ALA A 79 6.38 -8.03 -17.00
C ALA A 79 6.12 -6.51 -16.86
N ALA A 80 5.43 -6.10 -15.79
CA ALA A 80 5.18 -4.69 -15.52
C ALA A 80 6.48 -3.92 -15.24
N ALA A 81 7.38 -4.47 -14.43
CA ALA A 81 8.66 -3.85 -14.12
C ALA A 81 9.54 -3.65 -15.34
N ARG A 82 9.53 -4.62 -16.28
CA ARG A 82 10.38 -4.60 -17.51
C ARG A 82 9.81 -3.80 -18.66
N ALA A 83 8.49 -3.65 -18.73
CA ALA A 83 7.83 -3.12 -19.93
C ALA A 83 7.01 -1.85 -19.71
N VAL A 84 6.95 -1.31 -18.49
CA VAL A 84 6.21 -0.08 -18.18
C VAL A 84 7.12 0.85 -17.39
N SER A 85 7.51 1.96 -17.99
CA SER A 85 8.35 2.94 -17.30
C SER A 85 7.56 3.82 -16.35
N PRO A 86 8.16 4.28 -15.26
CA PRO A 86 7.59 5.31 -14.41
C PRO A 86 7.60 6.72 -15.03
N TYR A 87 8.19 6.90 -16.20
CA TYR A 87 8.28 8.16 -16.95
C TYR A 87 6.95 8.49 -17.69
N PRO A 88 6.50 9.74 -17.82
CA PRO A 88 7.13 10.99 -17.36
C PRO A 88 6.88 11.28 -15.86
N VAL A 89 5.94 10.61 -15.24
CA VAL A 89 5.56 10.80 -13.83
C VAL A 89 5.26 9.44 -13.21
N VAL A 90 5.70 9.23 -11.99
CA VAL A 90 5.33 8.03 -11.22
C VAL A 90 3.83 8.07 -10.93
N GLY A 91 3.08 7.28 -11.69
CA GLY A 91 1.61 7.28 -11.68
C GLY A 91 1.08 6.75 -13.02
N PHE A 92 -0.16 7.05 -13.38
CA PHE A 92 -0.78 6.65 -14.65
C PHE A 92 -0.49 5.20 -15.05
N LYS A 93 0.20 4.97 -16.20
CA LYS A 93 0.55 3.63 -16.69
C LYS A 93 1.35 2.80 -15.67
N TYR A 94 2.17 3.42 -14.82
CA TYR A 94 2.96 2.71 -13.82
C TYR A 94 2.12 2.10 -12.68
N HIS A 95 0.84 2.41 -12.62
CA HIS A 95 -0.09 1.70 -11.74
C HIS A 95 -0.18 0.20 -12.05
N ALA A 96 0.12 -0.24 -13.27
CA ALA A 96 0.22 -1.67 -13.60
C ALA A 96 1.18 -2.43 -12.68
N PHE A 97 2.24 -1.77 -12.21
CA PHE A 97 3.16 -2.32 -11.21
C PHE A 97 2.69 -2.01 -9.78
N MET A 98 2.32 -0.77 -9.53
CA MET A 98 2.08 -0.21 -8.20
C MET A 98 0.88 -0.84 -7.45
N MET A 99 -0.14 -1.32 -8.19
CA MET A 99 -1.36 -1.88 -7.61
C MET A 99 -1.24 -3.36 -7.22
N LEU A 100 -0.20 -4.08 -7.69
CA LEU A 100 -0.17 -5.55 -7.62
C LEU A 100 -0.16 -6.12 -6.20
N HIS A 101 0.37 -5.37 -5.23
CA HIS A 101 0.23 -5.77 -3.83
C HIS A 101 -1.24 -5.78 -3.39
N ALA A 102 -2.04 -4.78 -3.78
CA ALA A 102 -3.45 -4.74 -3.43
C ALA A 102 -4.23 -5.90 -4.11
N VAL A 103 -3.90 -6.19 -5.37
CA VAL A 103 -4.42 -7.39 -6.06
C VAL A 103 -4.03 -8.67 -5.30
N GLN A 104 -2.78 -8.82 -4.90
CA GLN A 104 -2.31 -9.96 -4.11
C GLN A 104 -3.10 -10.12 -2.79
N ARG A 105 -3.39 -9.01 -2.11
CA ARG A 105 -4.21 -9.03 -0.89
C ARG A 105 -5.64 -9.50 -1.16
N THR A 106 -6.23 -9.04 -2.25
CA THR A 106 -7.56 -9.50 -2.69
C THR A 106 -7.56 -10.99 -3.02
N VAL A 107 -6.54 -11.48 -3.74
CA VAL A 107 -6.37 -12.91 -4.06
C VAL A 107 -6.26 -13.79 -2.81
N THR A 108 -5.55 -13.31 -1.78
CA THR A 108 -5.27 -14.12 -0.58
C THR A 108 -6.26 -13.95 0.57
N GLN A 109 -7.02 -12.86 0.60
CA GLN A 109 -7.91 -12.50 1.71
C GLN A 109 -9.33 -12.13 1.28
N GLY A 110 -9.60 -12.08 -0.03
CA GLY A 110 -10.93 -11.93 -0.59
C GLY A 110 -11.64 -13.28 -0.72
N ARG A 111 -12.74 -13.29 -1.46
CA ARG A 111 -13.50 -14.50 -1.79
C ARG A 111 -12.77 -15.34 -2.83
N ASP A 112 -12.93 -16.65 -2.76
CA ASP A 112 -12.32 -17.54 -3.75
C ASP A 112 -12.78 -17.23 -5.18
N GLU A 113 -14.05 -16.83 -5.37
CA GLU A 113 -14.62 -16.43 -6.66
C GLU A 113 -14.01 -15.15 -7.25
N ASP A 114 -13.34 -14.32 -6.44
CA ASP A 114 -12.70 -13.06 -6.84
C ASP A 114 -11.22 -13.23 -7.22
N ARG A 115 -10.62 -14.37 -6.89
CA ARG A 115 -9.21 -14.66 -7.08
C ARG A 115 -8.75 -14.46 -8.53
N TRP A 116 -9.25 -15.29 -9.42
CA TRP A 116 -8.87 -15.26 -10.83
C TRP A 116 -9.34 -14.01 -11.58
N PRO A 117 -10.59 -13.54 -11.38
CA PRO A 117 -11.01 -12.28 -11.96
C PRO A 117 -10.12 -11.10 -11.63
N SER A 118 -9.56 -11.01 -10.40
CA SER A 118 -8.62 -9.97 -9.99
C SER A 118 -7.30 -10.04 -10.77
N LEU A 119 -6.75 -11.26 -10.98
CA LEU A 119 -5.50 -11.46 -11.71
C LEU A 119 -5.68 -11.22 -13.22
N LEU A 120 -6.79 -11.67 -13.80
CA LEU A 120 -7.11 -11.40 -15.21
C LEU A 120 -7.32 -9.90 -15.46
N TRP A 121 -7.95 -9.21 -14.53
CA TRP A 121 -8.06 -7.74 -14.57
C TRP A 121 -6.68 -7.07 -14.46
N ALA A 122 -5.80 -7.53 -13.58
CA ALA A 122 -4.44 -7.00 -13.46
C ALA A 122 -3.62 -7.21 -14.75
N ALA A 123 -3.77 -8.35 -15.41
CA ALA A 123 -3.16 -8.61 -16.71
C ALA A 123 -3.70 -7.68 -17.82
N ASP A 124 -4.99 -7.38 -17.81
CA ASP A 124 -5.60 -6.39 -18.71
C ASP A 124 -5.05 -4.98 -18.48
N VAL A 125 -4.88 -4.56 -17.21
CA VAL A 125 -4.25 -3.27 -16.86
C VAL A 125 -2.80 -3.21 -17.34
N LEU A 126 -2.04 -4.32 -17.22
CA LEU A 126 -0.69 -4.41 -17.79
C LEU A 126 -0.71 -4.15 -19.30
N LYS A 127 -1.61 -4.79 -20.05
CA LYS A 127 -1.73 -4.60 -21.50
C LYS A 127 -2.12 -3.16 -21.88
N ALA A 128 -3.04 -2.56 -21.14
CA ALA A 128 -3.41 -1.16 -21.33
C ALA A 128 -2.22 -0.21 -21.09
N SER A 129 -1.41 -0.50 -20.07
CA SER A 129 -0.22 0.26 -19.73
C SER A 129 0.90 0.09 -20.77
N GLN A 130 1.10 -1.13 -21.30
CA GLN A 130 2.03 -1.37 -22.42
C GLN A 130 1.61 -0.60 -23.67
N ALA A 131 0.32 -0.60 -24.01
CA ALA A 131 -0.19 0.17 -25.14
C ALA A 131 0.02 1.68 -24.97
N THR A 132 -0.06 2.18 -23.73
CA THR A 132 0.26 3.57 -23.40
C THR A 132 1.77 3.84 -23.51
N GLU A 133 2.61 2.92 -23.01
CA GLU A 133 4.07 3.02 -23.11
C GLU A 133 4.51 3.08 -24.57
N ALA A 134 3.98 2.19 -25.42
CA ALA A 134 4.32 2.14 -26.84
C ALA A 134 3.98 3.45 -27.59
N ARG A 135 2.92 4.16 -27.16
CA ARG A 135 2.55 5.47 -27.74
C ARG A 135 3.37 6.63 -27.19
N GLN A 136 4.01 6.47 -26.03
CA GLN A 136 4.79 7.54 -25.39
C GLN A 136 6.29 7.42 -25.72
N THR A 137 6.96 6.43 -25.17
CA THR A 137 8.41 6.28 -25.29
C THR A 137 8.83 4.93 -25.88
N GLY A 138 7.96 3.92 -25.80
CA GLY A 138 8.33 2.54 -26.19
C GLY A 138 9.40 1.92 -25.29
N TRP A 139 9.56 2.44 -24.08
CA TRP A 139 10.61 2.02 -23.15
C TRP A 139 10.52 0.52 -22.81
N ARG A 140 11.68 -0.08 -22.71
CA ARG A 140 11.93 -1.41 -22.19
C ARG A 140 13.14 -1.34 -21.26
N MET A 141 13.15 -2.16 -20.23
CA MET A 141 14.32 -2.26 -19.36
C MET A 141 15.49 -2.92 -20.12
N ASP A 142 16.58 -2.19 -20.27
CA ASP A 142 17.79 -2.70 -20.90
C ASP A 142 18.48 -3.77 -20.04
N PRO A 143 19.20 -4.71 -20.64
CA PRO A 143 20.08 -5.60 -19.92
C PRO A 143 21.12 -4.81 -19.12
N ILE A 144 21.48 -5.30 -17.91
CA ILE A 144 22.49 -4.65 -17.10
C ILE A 144 23.90 -4.93 -17.62
N GLU A 145 24.71 -3.89 -17.74
CA GLU A 145 26.15 -4.00 -18.04
C GLU A 145 26.89 -4.47 -16.79
N THR A 146 27.14 -5.77 -16.68
CA THR A 146 27.64 -6.40 -15.46
C THR A 146 29.02 -5.93 -15.01
N ASP A 147 29.88 -5.51 -15.95
CA ASP A 147 31.21 -4.94 -15.72
C ASP A 147 31.17 -3.53 -15.09
N ARG A 148 30.02 -2.84 -15.20
CA ARG A 148 29.79 -1.51 -14.60
C ARG A 148 29.03 -1.56 -13.29
N VAL A 149 28.63 -2.74 -12.84
CA VAL A 149 27.98 -2.90 -11.53
C VAL A 149 29.00 -2.68 -10.42
N PRO A 150 28.75 -1.78 -9.43
CA PRO A 150 29.69 -1.54 -8.35
C PRO A 150 30.00 -2.81 -7.56
N THR A 151 31.26 -2.91 -7.11
CA THR A 151 31.70 -4.01 -6.24
C THR A 151 30.94 -3.97 -4.90
N ARG A 152 30.96 -5.09 -4.18
CA ARG A 152 30.26 -5.22 -2.89
C ARG A 152 30.63 -4.11 -1.90
N THR A 153 31.88 -3.69 -1.84
CA THR A 153 32.38 -2.67 -0.93
C THR A 153 32.03 -1.24 -1.35
N GLN A 154 31.70 -1.02 -2.62
CA GLN A 154 31.38 0.29 -3.19
C GLN A 154 29.89 0.50 -3.40
N ALA A 155 29.09 -0.56 -3.32
CA ALA A 155 27.72 -0.57 -3.81
C ALA A 155 26.80 0.42 -3.08
N GLU A 156 26.93 0.52 -1.74
CA GLU A 156 26.09 1.43 -0.95
C GLU A 156 26.46 2.90 -1.24
N ASP A 157 27.74 3.24 -1.21
CA ASP A 157 28.19 4.60 -1.50
C ASP A 157 27.87 5.00 -2.95
N ALA A 158 28.02 4.08 -3.90
CA ALA A 158 27.66 4.31 -5.29
C ALA A 158 26.15 4.58 -5.45
N PHE A 159 25.31 3.81 -4.78
CA PHE A 159 23.85 4.00 -4.81
C PHE A 159 23.47 5.35 -4.17
N VAL A 160 23.91 5.63 -2.97
CA VAL A 160 23.65 6.91 -2.27
C VAL A 160 24.13 8.10 -3.13
N SER A 161 25.35 8.00 -3.64
CA SER A 161 25.92 9.07 -4.50
C SER A 161 25.10 9.29 -5.77
N ALA A 162 24.65 8.23 -6.44
CA ALA A 162 23.81 8.32 -7.63
C ALA A 162 22.44 8.95 -7.31
N MET A 163 21.82 8.53 -6.20
CA MET A 163 20.54 9.09 -5.72
C MET A 163 20.64 10.58 -5.37
N GLU A 164 21.74 11.01 -4.73
CA GLU A 164 21.95 12.42 -4.38
C GLU A 164 22.30 13.29 -5.60
N ARG A 165 23.01 12.74 -6.60
CA ARG A 165 23.27 13.47 -7.85
C ARG A 165 22.10 13.46 -8.83
N TRP A 166 21.03 12.74 -8.53
CA TRP A 166 19.88 12.59 -9.44
C TRP A 166 20.28 11.95 -10.78
N ASP A 167 21.07 10.86 -10.68
CA ASP A 167 21.64 10.13 -11.82
C ASP A 167 20.96 8.75 -11.93
N PRO A 168 19.89 8.63 -12.74
CA PRO A 168 19.11 7.40 -12.82
C PRO A 168 19.90 6.23 -13.43
N GLU A 169 20.83 6.47 -14.36
CA GLU A 169 21.62 5.41 -14.96
C GLU A 169 22.65 4.84 -13.98
N ALA A 170 23.33 5.70 -13.24
CA ALA A 170 24.26 5.26 -12.21
C ALA A 170 23.52 4.54 -11.08
N ALA A 171 22.33 5.02 -10.69
CA ALA A 171 21.51 4.41 -9.67
C ALA A 171 20.97 3.04 -10.10
N ASP A 172 20.59 2.86 -11.36
CA ASP A 172 20.15 1.57 -11.93
C ASP A 172 21.25 0.49 -11.81
N ARG A 173 22.50 0.84 -12.16
CA ARG A 173 23.64 -0.06 -11.97
C ARG A 173 23.95 -0.30 -10.50
N ALA A 174 23.90 0.75 -9.71
CA ALA A 174 24.23 0.68 -8.28
C ALA A 174 23.25 -0.15 -7.45
N ILE A 175 21.95 -0.12 -7.78
CA ILE A 175 20.94 -0.91 -7.06
C ILE A 175 21.20 -2.42 -7.20
N VAL A 176 21.71 -2.88 -8.37
CA VAL A 176 22.08 -4.28 -8.59
C VAL A 176 23.24 -4.69 -7.71
N GLY A 177 24.28 -3.85 -7.62
CA GLY A 177 25.40 -4.06 -6.70
C GLY A 177 24.94 -4.06 -5.24
N LEU A 178 24.12 -3.09 -4.85
CA LEU A 178 23.58 -2.94 -3.50
C LEU A 178 22.74 -4.16 -3.08
N TYR A 179 21.84 -4.64 -3.95
CA TYR A 179 21.01 -5.82 -3.69
C TYR A 179 21.85 -7.07 -3.39
N ARG A 180 23.01 -7.21 -4.07
CA ARG A 180 23.96 -8.32 -3.85
C ARG A 180 24.87 -8.12 -2.62
N ALA A 181 25.03 -6.88 -2.16
CA ALA A 181 25.99 -6.49 -1.14
C ALA A 181 25.43 -6.47 0.28
N VAL A 182 24.21 -5.98 0.47
CA VAL A 182 23.67 -5.65 1.80
C VAL A 182 22.45 -6.52 2.17
N PRO A 183 22.14 -6.64 3.48
CA PRO A 183 20.89 -7.25 3.91
C PRO A 183 19.67 -6.51 3.33
N LYS A 184 18.58 -7.24 3.10
CA LYS A 184 17.34 -6.73 2.51
C LYS A 184 16.73 -5.56 3.31
N GLU A 185 16.90 -5.60 4.61
CA GLU A 185 16.46 -4.53 5.52
C GLU A 185 17.23 -3.22 5.26
N ARG A 186 18.57 -3.30 5.10
CA ARG A 186 19.39 -2.12 4.79
C ARG A 186 19.06 -1.57 3.41
N LEU A 187 18.86 -2.44 2.42
CA LEU A 187 18.43 -2.06 1.09
C LEU A 187 17.13 -1.24 1.17
N PHE A 188 16.13 -1.74 1.90
CA PHE A 188 14.85 -1.04 2.00
C PHE A 188 14.87 0.17 2.93
N ASP A 189 15.77 0.26 3.91
CA ASP A 189 15.99 1.50 4.66
C ASP A 189 16.36 2.65 3.72
N LEU A 190 17.26 2.40 2.76
CA LEU A 190 17.63 3.41 1.76
C LEU A 190 16.48 3.71 0.79
N LEU A 191 15.80 2.69 0.29
CA LEU A 191 14.66 2.88 -0.62
C LEU A 191 13.51 3.65 0.05
N PHE A 192 13.16 3.35 1.29
CA PHE A 192 12.14 4.09 2.06
C PHE A 192 12.56 5.55 2.27
N ARG A 193 13.82 5.80 2.60
CA ARG A 193 14.35 7.16 2.77
C ARG A 193 14.13 7.98 1.50
N TYR A 194 14.55 7.47 0.34
CA TYR A 194 14.39 8.19 -0.94
C TYR A 194 12.94 8.24 -1.43
N ALA A 195 12.11 7.28 -1.07
CA ALA A 195 10.68 7.31 -1.38
C ALA A 195 9.91 8.45 -0.71
N ALA A 196 10.38 8.91 0.45
CA ALA A 196 9.79 10.02 1.19
C ALA A 196 10.39 11.40 0.82
N ARG A 197 11.44 11.45 -0.02
CA ARG A 197 12.22 12.67 -0.27
C ARG A 197 11.42 13.82 -0.83
N ASP A 198 10.45 13.57 -1.68
CA ASP A 198 9.70 14.62 -2.36
C ASP A 198 8.19 14.30 -2.48
N PHE A 199 7.40 15.37 -2.68
CA PHE A 199 5.95 15.29 -2.88
C PHE A 199 5.54 15.48 -4.35
N ARG A 200 6.45 15.40 -5.31
CA ARG A 200 6.22 15.72 -6.73
C ARG A 200 5.15 14.85 -7.37
N SER A 201 5.17 13.56 -7.06
CA SER A 201 4.21 12.57 -7.55
C SER A 201 3.12 12.23 -6.56
N ILE A 202 2.69 13.18 -5.72
CA ILE A 202 1.60 13.00 -4.74
C ILE A 202 1.69 11.67 -3.97
N GLY A 203 2.88 11.31 -3.50
CA GLY A 203 3.13 10.11 -2.69
C GLY A 203 3.31 8.79 -3.45
N HIS A 204 3.19 8.77 -4.77
CA HIS A 204 3.35 7.53 -5.54
C HIS A 204 4.69 6.82 -5.30
N LYS A 205 5.78 7.55 -5.05
CA LYS A 205 7.09 6.96 -4.76
C LYS A 205 7.04 6.10 -3.50
N ALA A 206 6.50 6.64 -2.40
CA ALA A 206 6.34 5.91 -1.15
C ALA A 206 5.42 4.69 -1.31
N ILE A 207 4.29 4.86 -2.01
CA ILE A 207 3.34 3.78 -2.31
C ILE A 207 4.03 2.67 -3.09
N THR A 208 4.82 3.02 -4.11
CA THR A 208 5.49 2.04 -4.97
C THR A 208 6.53 1.23 -4.21
N VAL A 209 7.41 1.90 -3.45
CA VAL A 209 8.46 1.21 -2.67
C VAL A 209 7.84 0.28 -1.63
N THR A 210 6.81 0.73 -0.91
CA THR A 210 6.15 -0.07 0.10
C THR A 210 5.45 -1.28 -0.50
N ASN A 211 4.74 -1.12 -1.60
CA ASN A 211 4.04 -2.22 -2.26
C ASN A 211 5.02 -3.22 -2.87
N CYS A 212 6.11 -2.77 -3.47
CA CYS A 212 7.16 -3.65 -3.96
C CYS A 212 7.84 -4.43 -2.82
N HIS A 213 8.14 -3.79 -1.69
CA HIS A 213 8.66 -4.48 -0.50
C HIS A 213 7.75 -5.64 -0.08
N ARG A 214 6.44 -5.42 -0.05
CA ARG A 214 5.44 -6.45 0.30
C ARG A 214 5.36 -7.56 -0.76
N LEU A 215 5.38 -7.19 -2.04
CA LEU A 215 5.40 -8.18 -3.14
C LEU A 215 6.62 -9.08 -3.08
N LEU A 216 7.82 -8.53 -2.84
CA LEU A 216 9.04 -9.32 -2.70
C LEU A 216 9.02 -10.27 -1.50
N HIS A 217 8.32 -9.92 -0.42
CA HIS A 217 8.10 -10.84 0.70
C HIS A 217 7.13 -11.98 0.35
N THR A 218 6.22 -11.78 -0.59
CA THR A 218 5.26 -12.81 -1.02
C THR A 218 5.81 -13.66 -2.15
N LEU A 219 6.41 -13.03 -3.17
CA LEU A 219 6.88 -13.70 -4.38
C LEU A 219 8.27 -14.34 -4.21
N GLY A 220 9.01 -13.93 -3.19
CA GLY A 220 10.42 -14.30 -3.04
C GLY A 220 11.36 -13.26 -3.67
N TRP A 221 12.66 -13.53 -3.53
CA TRP A 221 13.71 -12.57 -3.90
C TRP A 221 14.56 -13.02 -5.09
N SER A 222 14.28 -14.21 -5.66
CA SER A 222 15.05 -14.75 -6.79
C SER A 222 15.05 -13.80 -7.99
N ASP A 223 13.90 -13.23 -8.31
CA ASP A 223 13.69 -12.38 -9.47
C ASP A 223 13.49 -10.89 -9.07
N ALA A 224 14.14 -10.45 -7.99
CA ALA A 224 13.99 -9.11 -7.45
C ALA A 224 14.67 -8.02 -8.30
N GLU A 225 15.67 -8.34 -9.11
CA GLU A 225 16.48 -7.36 -9.82
C GLU A 225 15.64 -6.42 -10.70
N PRO A 226 14.75 -6.89 -11.59
CA PRO A 226 13.92 -6.00 -12.41
C PRO A 226 13.04 -5.07 -11.60
N LEU A 227 12.48 -5.58 -10.48
CA LEU A 227 11.63 -4.82 -9.61
C LEU A 227 12.39 -3.68 -8.92
N LEU A 228 13.59 -3.98 -8.39
CA LEU A 228 14.43 -3.01 -7.71
C LEU A 228 14.96 -1.93 -8.66
N ARG A 229 15.32 -2.31 -9.89
CA ARG A 229 15.71 -1.38 -10.95
C ARG A 229 14.56 -0.46 -11.32
N SER A 230 13.36 -1.00 -11.54
CA SER A 230 12.14 -0.23 -11.82
C SER A 230 11.82 0.76 -10.69
N LEU A 231 11.97 0.35 -9.41
CA LEU A 231 11.83 1.26 -8.26
C LEU A 231 12.83 2.41 -8.32
N THR A 232 14.08 2.13 -8.63
CA THR A 232 15.15 3.15 -8.68
C THR A 232 14.84 4.20 -9.75
N TYR A 233 14.36 3.80 -10.91
CA TYR A 233 13.84 4.72 -11.91
C TYR A 233 12.67 5.55 -11.39
N ALA A 234 11.72 4.92 -10.68
CA ALA A 234 10.57 5.63 -10.11
C ALA A 234 10.99 6.70 -9.09
N LEU A 235 12.03 6.45 -8.30
CA LEU A 235 12.51 7.38 -7.28
C LEU A 235 13.17 8.64 -7.84
N GLN A 236 13.73 8.57 -9.06
CA GLN A 236 14.46 9.67 -9.69
C GLN A 236 13.78 10.21 -10.94
N ASN A 237 12.63 9.63 -11.32
CA ASN A 237 12.05 9.97 -12.59
C ASN A 237 10.98 11.04 -12.49
N HIS A 238 11.36 12.21 -12.99
CA HIS A 238 10.45 13.30 -13.30
C HIS A 238 10.95 13.98 -14.55
N ALA A 239 10.11 14.00 -15.60
CA ALA A 239 10.42 14.68 -16.83
C ALA A 239 10.79 16.13 -16.54
N ASP A 240 11.97 16.50 -16.96
CA ASP A 240 12.50 17.88 -16.91
C ASP A 240 12.49 18.52 -15.51
N GLU A 241 12.26 17.75 -14.45
CA GLU A 241 12.30 18.27 -13.09
C GLU A 241 13.72 18.18 -12.54
N PRO A 242 14.19 19.29 -11.94
CA PRO A 242 15.56 19.35 -11.44
C PRO A 242 15.73 18.52 -10.17
N ASN A 243 16.99 18.23 -9.83
CA ASN A 243 17.36 17.54 -8.59
C ASN A 243 16.73 18.21 -7.36
N PRO A 244 15.98 17.48 -6.51
CA PRO A 244 15.37 18.04 -5.29
C PRO A 244 16.35 18.73 -4.34
N ALA A 245 17.61 18.28 -4.30
CA ALA A 245 18.65 18.88 -3.47
C ALA A 245 19.10 20.28 -3.95
N GLN A 246 18.85 20.61 -5.21
CA GLN A 246 19.36 21.82 -5.87
C GLN A 246 18.26 22.86 -6.17
N ASN A 247 17.00 22.56 -5.80
CA ASN A 247 15.87 23.40 -6.17
C ASN A 247 14.97 23.72 -4.98
N ASP A 248 14.27 24.84 -5.08
CA ASP A 248 13.34 25.30 -4.05
C ASP A 248 11.88 25.12 -4.47
N LEU A 249 11.54 23.94 -4.99
CA LEU A 249 10.14 23.61 -5.25
C LEU A 249 9.40 23.34 -3.92
N ALA A 250 8.16 23.82 -3.85
CA ALA A 250 7.33 23.63 -2.67
C ALA A 250 7.19 22.14 -2.28
N ALA A 251 7.20 21.24 -3.27
CA ALA A 251 7.14 19.79 -3.06
C ALA A 251 8.39 19.20 -2.37
N ASP A 252 9.53 19.90 -2.43
CA ASP A 252 10.82 19.43 -1.91
C ASP A 252 11.23 20.12 -0.58
N ARG A 253 10.62 21.26 -0.26
CA ARG A 253 10.94 22.02 0.96
C ARG A 253 10.84 21.22 2.25
N PRO A 254 9.76 20.42 2.47
CA PRO A 254 9.64 19.65 3.71
C PRO A 254 10.82 18.70 3.95
N TRP A 255 11.39 18.12 2.91
CA TRP A 255 12.54 17.23 3.05
C TRP A 255 13.75 17.93 3.68
N ARG A 256 14.12 19.10 3.17
CA ARG A 256 15.27 19.87 3.70
C ARG A 256 15.07 20.30 5.14
N GLU A 257 13.87 20.77 5.48
CA GLU A 257 13.53 21.15 6.85
C GLU A 257 13.53 19.95 7.79
N ASN A 258 12.97 18.83 7.35
CA ASN A 258 12.85 17.61 8.13
C ASN A 258 14.18 16.88 8.34
N LEU A 259 15.15 17.02 7.44
CA LEU A 259 16.52 16.53 7.67
C LEU A 259 17.10 17.15 8.93
N ALA A 260 17.08 18.48 9.05
CA ALA A 260 17.57 19.19 10.23
C ALA A 260 16.76 18.85 11.50
N LEU A 261 15.42 18.80 11.40
CA LEU A 261 14.57 18.44 12.53
C LEU A 261 14.86 17.02 13.05
N ALA A 262 15.11 16.06 12.15
CA ALA A 262 15.32 14.66 12.50
C ALA A 262 16.66 14.42 13.22
N GLU A 263 17.69 15.24 12.98
CA GLU A 263 19.00 15.12 13.66
C GLU A 263 18.86 15.37 15.16
N ASP A 264 18.03 16.35 15.57
CA ASP A 264 17.84 16.76 16.95
C ASP A 264 16.78 15.95 17.71
N LEU A 265 16.12 14.99 17.07
CA LEU A 265 15.10 14.18 17.72
C LEU A 265 15.70 13.02 18.52
N PRO A 266 15.10 12.66 19.68
CA PRO A 266 15.48 11.46 20.42
C PRO A 266 15.28 10.22 19.55
N SER A 267 15.95 9.11 19.92
CA SER A 267 15.72 7.83 19.20
C SER A 267 14.25 7.48 19.20
N ASN A 268 13.72 7.21 18.01
CA ASN A 268 12.31 6.89 17.78
C ASN A 268 12.00 5.39 18.01
N ARG A 269 12.97 4.64 18.54
CA ARG A 269 12.80 3.22 18.93
C ARG A 269 12.24 3.07 20.34
N GLN A 270 12.35 4.09 21.17
CA GLN A 270 11.78 4.06 22.51
C GLN A 270 10.29 4.33 22.43
N SER A 271 9.50 3.47 23.07
CA SER A 271 8.08 3.71 23.28
C SER A 271 7.93 4.93 24.19
N GLY A 272 7.32 6.00 23.69
CA GLY A 272 6.86 7.12 24.50
C GLY A 272 5.66 6.73 25.35
N THR A 273 5.11 7.69 26.08
CA THR A 273 3.87 7.50 26.81
C THR A 273 2.68 7.66 25.86
N PRO A 274 1.77 6.66 25.75
CA PRO A 274 0.53 6.85 25.01
C PRO A 274 -0.21 8.09 25.48
N THR A 275 -0.43 9.03 24.57
CA THR A 275 -1.03 10.33 24.87
C THR A 275 -2.23 10.61 23.96
N PRO A 276 -3.33 9.82 24.05
CA PRO A 276 -4.49 10.01 23.16
C PRO A 276 -5.08 11.41 23.20
N ALA A 277 -4.93 12.11 24.33
CA ALA A 277 -5.38 13.49 24.50
C ALA A 277 -4.66 14.50 23.56
N ALA A 278 -3.50 14.14 23.00
CA ALA A 278 -2.79 14.99 22.03
C ALA A 278 -3.39 14.91 20.61
N ILE A 279 -4.22 13.92 20.29
CA ILE A 279 -4.76 13.70 18.94
C ILE A 279 -5.61 14.89 18.46
N PRO A 280 -6.56 15.45 19.23
CA PRO A 280 -7.35 16.59 18.78
C PRO A 280 -6.50 17.82 18.42
N ASP A 281 -5.49 18.15 19.22
CA ASP A 281 -4.60 19.30 18.98
C ASP A 281 -3.74 19.09 17.72
N LEU A 282 -3.24 17.86 17.53
CA LEU A 282 -2.52 17.49 16.33
C LEU A 282 -3.43 17.58 15.08
N LEU A 283 -4.68 17.09 15.16
CA LEU A 283 -5.64 17.21 14.07
C LEU A 283 -5.94 18.68 13.73
N ALA A 284 -6.11 19.54 14.75
CA ALA A 284 -6.28 20.98 14.52
C ALA A 284 -5.07 21.57 13.76
N THR A 285 -3.86 21.18 14.15
CA THR A 285 -2.64 21.60 13.43
C THR A 285 -2.60 21.09 11.98
N PHE A 286 -3.03 19.85 11.71
CA PHE A 286 -3.10 19.31 10.33
C PHE A 286 -4.19 19.99 9.49
N ARG A 287 -5.26 20.47 10.11
CA ARG A 287 -6.35 21.19 9.42
C ARG A 287 -5.97 22.59 8.97
N GLU A 288 -5.14 23.30 9.74
CA GLU A 288 -4.90 24.73 9.58
C GLU A 288 -3.45 25.06 9.26
N GLY A 289 -2.50 24.29 9.79
CA GLY A 289 -1.06 24.55 9.68
C GLY A 289 -0.49 24.28 8.30
N SER A 290 0.68 24.84 8.04
CA SER A 290 1.51 24.53 6.87
C SER A 290 2.25 23.19 7.04
N ALA A 291 2.95 22.73 5.99
CA ALA A 291 3.82 21.58 6.05
C ALA A 291 4.92 21.73 7.12
N THR A 292 5.48 22.93 7.27
CA THR A 292 6.46 23.27 8.30
C THR A 292 5.85 23.21 9.70
N ASP A 293 4.64 23.74 9.89
CA ASP A 293 3.97 23.74 11.20
C ASP A 293 3.68 22.33 11.67
N THR A 294 3.19 21.46 10.79
CA THR A 294 2.89 20.06 11.13
C THR A 294 4.15 19.24 11.42
N SER A 295 5.25 19.47 10.69
CA SER A 295 6.55 18.88 10.99
C SER A 295 7.06 19.29 12.36
N ARG A 296 7.04 20.59 12.66
CA ARG A 296 7.49 21.14 13.95
C ARG A 296 6.64 20.67 15.12
N ALA A 297 5.31 20.63 14.97
CA ALA A 297 4.41 20.12 15.98
C ALA A 297 4.68 18.62 16.27
N THR A 298 4.88 17.82 15.22
CA THR A 298 5.24 16.42 15.34
C THR A 298 6.58 16.22 16.04
N ALA A 299 7.60 17.01 15.67
CA ALA A 299 8.91 16.98 16.30
C ALA A 299 8.85 17.43 17.79
N ALA A 300 8.08 18.48 18.09
CA ALA A 300 7.89 18.96 19.47
C ALA A 300 7.21 17.89 20.35
N ALA A 301 6.18 17.22 19.83
CA ALA A 301 5.50 16.15 20.54
C ALA A 301 6.45 14.97 20.82
N LEU A 302 7.30 14.57 19.86
CA LEU A 302 8.34 13.56 20.10
C LEU A 302 9.33 13.96 21.19
N ARG A 303 9.79 15.22 21.21
CA ARG A 303 10.68 15.74 22.26
C ARG A 303 10.01 15.73 23.65
N GLN A 304 8.70 15.92 23.70
CA GLN A 304 7.89 15.83 24.92
C GLN A 304 7.59 14.40 25.36
N GLY A 305 8.06 13.40 24.62
CA GLY A 305 7.87 11.98 24.95
C GLY A 305 6.51 11.42 24.54
N VAL A 306 5.77 12.09 23.65
CA VAL A 306 4.55 11.53 23.07
C VAL A 306 4.89 10.27 22.27
N ASP A 307 4.13 9.20 22.50
CA ASP A 307 4.31 7.93 21.81
C ASP A 307 4.17 8.09 20.29
N PRO A 308 5.10 7.56 19.49
CA PRO A 308 5.04 7.58 18.04
C PRO A 308 3.72 7.04 17.46
N GLN A 309 3.10 6.06 18.11
CA GLN A 309 1.80 5.54 17.67
C GLN A 309 0.68 6.57 17.79
N THR A 310 0.72 7.46 18.79
CA THR A 310 -0.22 8.59 18.92
C THR A 310 -0.08 9.55 17.73
N LEU A 311 1.15 9.86 17.32
CA LEU A 311 1.43 10.72 16.18
C LEU A 311 0.97 10.09 14.86
N TRP A 312 1.25 8.81 14.64
CA TRP A 312 0.75 8.07 13.49
C TRP A 312 -0.77 8.02 13.46
N THR A 313 -1.41 7.89 14.63
CA THR A 313 -2.88 7.96 14.71
C THR A 313 -3.38 9.29 14.18
N ALA A 314 -2.83 10.42 14.62
CA ALA A 314 -3.24 11.73 14.14
C ALA A 314 -2.99 11.93 12.63
N ILE A 315 -1.85 11.47 12.09
CA ILE A 315 -1.52 11.53 10.65
C ILE A 315 -2.52 10.71 9.83
N ILE A 316 -2.81 9.48 10.24
CA ILE A 316 -3.76 8.59 9.56
C ILE A 316 -5.17 9.19 9.57
N LEU A 317 -5.59 9.75 10.71
CA LEU A 317 -6.89 10.39 10.83
C LEU A 317 -6.98 11.66 9.97
N ALA A 318 -5.92 12.45 9.90
CA ALA A 318 -5.87 13.61 9.00
C ALA A 318 -6.03 13.20 7.53
N ALA A 319 -5.39 12.11 7.10
CA ALA A 319 -5.58 11.55 5.76
C ALA A 319 -7.03 11.07 5.53
N GLY A 320 -7.62 10.36 6.51
CA GLY A 320 -9.02 9.92 6.45
C GLY A 320 -10.01 11.07 6.39
N GLU A 321 -9.75 12.16 7.10
CA GLU A 321 -10.59 13.36 7.06
C GLU A 321 -10.66 13.99 5.67
N LEU A 322 -9.62 13.87 4.85
CA LEU A 322 -9.67 14.39 3.48
C LEU A 322 -10.68 13.65 2.60
N LEU A 323 -10.92 12.34 2.83
CA LEU A 323 -12.01 11.60 2.17
C LEU A 323 -13.38 12.17 2.58
N LEU A 324 -13.57 12.40 3.88
CA LEU A 324 -14.81 12.99 4.41
C LEU A 324 -15.06 14.40 3.84
N ARG A 325 -13.99 15.21 3.71
CA ARG A 325 -14.09 16.61 3.28
C ARG A 325 -14.26 16.74 1.77
N ARG A 326 -13.56 15.95 0.99
CA ARG A 326 -13.69 15.89 -0.46
C ARG A 326 -13.18 14.55 -1.00
N PRO A 327 -14.08 13.59 -1.24
CA PRO A 327 -13.71 12.32 -1.87
C PRO A 327 -13.04 12.51 -3.24
N GLY A 328 -12.21 11.57 -3.64
CA GLY A 328 -11.56 11.55 -4.93
C GLY A 328 -10.04 11.44 -4.86
N ILE A 329 -9.39 11.61 -6.01
CA ILE A 329 -8.01 11.20 -6.25
C ILE A 329 -6.99 11.74 -5.24
N ILE A 330 -7.13 12.98 -4.79
CA ILE A 330 -6.19 13.59 -3.82
C ILE A 330 -6.35 12.96 -2.44
N ALA A 331 -7.57 12.77 -1.98
CA ALA A 331 -7.85 12.13 -0.69
C ALA A 331 -7.47 10.64 -0.69
N ILE A 332 -7.68 9.93 -1.79
CA ILE A 332 -7.19 8.55 -2.01
C ILE A 332 -5.67 8.50 -1.82
N HIS A 333 -4.93 9.42 -2.47
CA HIS A 333 -3.48 9.46 -2.36
C HIS A 333 -2.99 9.86 -0.97
N ALA A 334 -3.70 10.72 -0.24
CA ALA A 334 -3.38 11.03 1.15
C ALA A 334 -3.40 9.75 2.01
N ASN A 335 -4.45 8.94 1.90
CA ASN A 335 -4.61 7.72 2.67
C ASN A 335 -3.61 6.62 2.28
N THR A 336 -3.40 6.40 0.99
CA THR A 336 -2.43 5.41 0.50
C THR A 336 -0.98 5.82 0.77
N THR A 337 -0.68 7.13 0.80
CA THR A 337 0.64 7.66 1.17
C THR A 337 0.89 7.55 2.67
N ALA A 338 -0.10 7.93 3.51
CA ALA A 338 0.01 7.77 4.96
C ALA A 338 0.25 6.30 5.34
N GLU A 339 -0.47 5.38 4.70
CA GLU A 339 -0.27 3.94 4.87
C GLU A 339 1.14 3.50 4.46
N ALA A 340 1.60 3.92 3.28
CA ALA A 340 2.91 3.54 2.76
C ALA A 340 4.06 4.06 3.64
N LEU A 341 4.02 5.32 4.07
CA LEU A 341 5.03 5.91 4.95
C LEU A 341 4.99 5.28 6.35
N HIS A 342 3.80 4.99 6.89
CA HIS A 342 3.66 4.28 8.16
C HIS A 342 4.24 2.86 8.08
N GLN A 343 3.99 2.13 7.01
CA GLN A 343 4.56 0.81 6.81
C GLN A 343 6.09 0.87 6.66
N GLY A 344 6.62 1.82 5.90
CA GLY A 344 8.06 2.08 5.81
C GLY A 344 8.66 2.36 7.19
N TYR A 345 8.02 3.23 7.98
CA TYR A 345 8.39 3.53 9.37
C TYR A 345 8.48 2.26 10.24
N ARG A 346 7.50 1.39 10.14
CA ARG A 346 7.44 0.14 10.93
C ARG A 346 8.48 -0.89 10.49
N ARG A 347 8.84 -0.90 9.21
CA ARG A 347 9.79 -1.87 8.62
C ARG A 347 11.21 -1.41 8.67
N SER A 348 11.46 -0.10 8.65
CA SER A 348 12.81 0.45 8.72
C SER A 348 13.50 0.10 10.04
N ARG A 349 14.77 -0.28 9.96
CA ARG A 349 15.66 -0.47 11.10
C ARG A 349 16.55 0.74 11.37
N ASP A 350 16.64 1.64 10.41
CA ASP A 350 17.39 2.88 10.53
C ASP A 350 16.55 3.94 11.25
N ASP A 351 17.06 4.44 12.38
CA ASP A 351 16.33 5.39 13.23
C ASP A 351 16.12 6.74 12.54
N GLN A 352 17.11 7.19 11.77
CA GLN A 352 17.01 8.45 11.03
C GLN A 352 15.96 8.35 9.91
N THR A 353 15.93 7.24 9.18
CA THR A 353 14.88 6.99 8.18
C THR A 353 13.50 6.96 8.84
N ARG A 354 13.33 6.33 9.99
CA ARG A 354 12.05 6.33 10.72
C ARG A 354 11.57 7.73 11.08
N LYS A 355 12.46 8.57 11.62
CA LYS A 355 12.14 9.97 11.94
C LYS A 355 11.71 10.74 10.69
N LEU A 356 12.47 10.60 9.60
CA LEU A 356 12.15 11.27 8.34
C LEU A 356 10.82 10.82 7.77
N LEU A 357 10.50 9.52 7.79
CA LEU A 357 9.21 9.00 7.31
C LEU A 357 8.03 9.59 8.07
N MET A 358 8.14 9.73 9.39
CA MET A 358 7.09 10.33 10.22
C MET A 358 6.94 11.84 9.94
N LEU A 359 8.04 12.59 9.92
CA LEU A 359 8.00 14.03 9.66
C LEU A 359 7.50 14.33 8.24
N GLN A 360 7.92 13.56 7.24
CA GLN A 360 7.42 13.70 5.87
C GLN A 360 5.93 13.35 5.76
N ALA A 361 5.46 12.31 6.46
CA ALA A 361 4.04 12.00 6.51
C ALA A 361 3.22 13.14 7.10
N ALA A 362 3.71 13.76 8.18
CA ALA A 362 3.08 14.93 8.79
C ALA A 362 3.05 16.12 7.83
N ALA A 363 4.17 16.42 7.16
CA ALA A 363 4.28 17.52 6.21
C ALA A 363 3.40 17.31 4.95
N PHE A 364 3.20 16.08 4.52
CA PHE A 364 2.43 15.77 3.32
C PHE A 364 0.93 15.99 3.51
N MET A 365 0.41 15.90 4.73
CA MET A 365 -1.04 16.09 4.98
C MET A 365 -1.54 17.48 4.59
N PRO A 366 -0.91 18.60 5.00
CA PRO A 366 -1.27 19.93 4.48
C PRO A 366 -1.10 20.05 2.96
N LEU A 367 -0.05 19.46 2.38
CA LEU A 367 0.15 19.50 0.93
C LEU A 367 -0.95 18.77 0.16
N PHE A 368 -1.52 17.69 0.70
CA PHE A 368 -2.72 17.07 0.15
C PHE A 368 -3.96 17.93 0.35
N ARG A 369 -4.16 18.45 1.57
CA ARG A 369 -5.29 19.34 1.88
C ARG A 369 -5.36 20.51 0.89
N ASP A 370 -4.24 21.16 0.65
CA ASP A 370 -4.16 22.34 -0.21
C ASP A 370 -4.41 22.01 -1.70
N ARG A 371 -4.29 20.73 -2.09
CA ARG A 371 -4.60 20.23 -3.43
C ARG A 371 -6.06 19.76 -3.61
N LEU A 372 -6.89 19.75 -2.56
CA LEU A 372 -8.29 19.34 -2.70
C LEU A 372 -9.09 20.21 -3.67
N GLY A 373 -8.70 21.48 -3.87
CA GLY A 373 -9.36 22.43 -4.78
C GLY A 373 -10.68 22.98 -4.21
N SER A 374 -11.69 23.23 -5.07
CA SER A 374 -12.98 23.81 -4.67
C SER A 374 -13.96 22.75 -4.16
N GLY A 375 -14.99 23.17 -3.43
CA GLY A 375 -16.07 22.28 -2.93
C GLY A 375 -15.65 21.42 -1.74
N VAL A 376 -14.63 21.84 -0.99
CA VAL A 376 -14.22 21.18 0.26
C VAL A 376 -15.23 21.44 1.35
N ARG A 377 -15.75 20.37 1.97
CA ARG A 377 -16.71 20.46 3.07
C ARG A 377 -15.98 20.76 4.39
N SER A 378 -16.70 21.33 5.35
CA SER A 378 -16.19 21.66 6.70
C SER A 378 -16.25 20.49 7.68
N PHE A 379 -16.64 19.29 7.23
CA PHE A 379 -16.75 18.11 8.08
C PHE A 379 -15.40 17.70 8.68
N THR A 380 -15.45 17.19 9.91
CA THR A 380 -14.29 16.68 10.62
C THR A 380 -14.52 15.24 11.06
N ILE A 381 -13.44 14.45 11.12
CA ILE A 381 -13.55 13.04 11.47
C ILE A 381 -13.98 12.82 12.93
N ASP A 382 -13.62 13.72 13.83
CA ASP A 382 -14.04 13.74 15.23
C ASP A 382 -15.49 14.22 15.41
N GLY A 383 -16.01 14.99 14.46
CA GLY A 383 -17.40 15.46 14.42
C GLY A 383 -18.39 14.50 13.71
N LEU A 384 -17.91 13.37 13.17
CA LEU A 384 -18.81 12.39 12.54
C LEU A 384 -19.68 11.70 13.61
N GLU A 385 -21.01 11.81 13.50
CA GLU A 385 -21.97 11.19 14.41
C GLU A 385 -22.60 9.92 13.81
N PRO A 386 -22.85 8.87 14.62
CA PRO A 386 -23.47 7.64 14.15
C PRO A 386 -24.95 7.83 13.80
N GLU A 387 -25.46 7.03 12.85
CA GLU A 387 -26.87 6.95 12.52
C GLU A 387 -27.55 5.82 13.30
N GLY A 388 -28.58 6.14 14.08
CA GLY A 388 -29.36 5.15 14.81
C GLY A 388 -28.65 4.59 16.05
N SER A 389 -29.26 3.60 16.68
CA SER A 389 -28.68 2.86 17.81
C SER A 389 -27.95 1.62 17.31
N ALA A 390 -26.87 1.25 18.01
CA ALA A 390 -26.16 0.00 17.77
C ALA A 390 -27.11 -1.20 17.88
N GLY A 391 -27.30 -1.96 16.79
CA GLY A 391 -28.12 -3.17 16.78
C GLY A 391 -27.42 -4.36 17.45
N SER A 392 -28.19 -5.41 17.76
CA SER A 392 -27.68 -6.67 18.27
C SER A 392 -26.97 -7.49 17.16
N ALA A 393 -26.05 -8.37 17.53
CA ALA A 393 -25.23 -9.17 16.60
C ALA A 393 -25.98 -9.91 15.45
N PRO A 394 -27.24 -10.39 15.60
CA PRO A 394 -28.00 -11.03 14.50
C PRO A 394 -28.36 -10.09 13.35
N GLU A 395 -28.23 -8.78 13.53
CA GLU A 395 -28.54 -7.77 12.50
C GLU A 395 -27.32 -7.34 11.68
N SER A 396 -26.12 -7.86 11.94
CA SER A 396 -24.86 -7.38 11.36
C SER A 396 -24.83 -7.49 9.82
N ASP A 397 -25.31 -8.57 9.24
CA ASP A 397 -25.35 -8.77 7.77
C ASP A 397 -26.34 -7.82 7.10
N ARG A 398 -27.50 -7.59 7.72
CA ARG A 398 -28.47 -6.59 7.26
C ARG A 398 -27.90 -5.20 7.31
N GLN A 399 -27.23 -4.83 8.41
CA GLN A 399 -26.59 -3.51 8.57
C GLN A 399 -25.50 -3.30 7.53
N LEU A 400 -24.66 -4.31 7.24
CA LEU A 400 -23.66 -4.25 6.17
C LEU A 400 -24.33 -4.04 4.79
N GLY A 401 -25.38 -4.80 4.49
CA GLY A 401 -26.17 -4.61 3.26
C GLY A 401 -26.70 -3.18 3.12
N GLU A 402 -27.20 -2.60 4.22
CA GLU A 402 -27.71 -1.23 4.24
C GLU A 402 -26.60 -0.17 4.05
N ILE A 403 -25.39 -0.39 4.64
CA ILE A 403 -24.23 0.48 4.45
C ILE A 403 -23.84 0.50 2.98
N PHE A 404 -23.62 -0.67 2.37
CA PHE A 404 -23.20 -0.74 0.96
C PHE A 404 -24.29 -0.28 -0.01
N ALA A 405 -25.57 -0.49 0.27
CA ALA A 405 -26.66 0.06 -0.50
C ALA A 405 -26.69 1.62 -0.46
N ALA A 406 -26.40 2.20 0.69
CA ALA A 406 -26.35 3.65 0.87
C ALA A 406 -25.16 4.30 0.12
N ILE A 407 -24.03 3.61 -0.10
CA ILE A 407 -22.85 4.14 -0.79
C ILE A 407 -23.20 4.74 -2.16
N GLY A 408 -24.11 4.11 -2.91
CA GLY A 408 -24.52 4.58 -4.24
C GLY A 408 -25.56 5.72 -4.24
N VAL A 409 -26.12 6.05 -3.06
CA VAL A 409 -27.25 6.99 -2.93
C VAL A 409 -26.90 8.19 -2.07
N ASP A 410 -26.39 7.95 -0.85
CA ASP A 410 -26.02 8.96 0.14
C ASP A 410 -24.82 8.47 0.95
N ARG A 411 -23.64 8.94 0.60
CA ARG A 411 -22.39 8.55 1.27
C ARG A 411 -22.28 9.10 2.69
N ASP A 412 -22.93 10.20 3.01
CA ASP A 412 -22.95 10.73 4.37
C ASP A 412 -23.79 9.81 5.28
N LEU A 413 -24.93 9.33 4.80
CA LEU A 413 -25.72 8.32 5.48
C LEU A 413 -24.95 7.00 5.61
N ALA A 414 -24.27 6.56 4.55
CA ALA A 414 -23.44 5.35 4.58
C ALA A 414 -22.35 5.46 5.65
N ALA A 415 -21.66 6.60 5.77
CA ALA A 415 -20.62 6.83 6.77
C ALA A 415 -21.18 6.82 8.20
N ARG A 416 -22.34 7.44 8.46
CA ARG A 416 -23.00 7.43 9.76
C ARG A 416 -23.47 6.02 10.15
N LYS A 417 -24.06 5.26 9.21
CA LYS A 417 -24.42 3.85 9.44
C LYS A 417 -23.18 2.98 9.68
N ALA A 418 -22.10 3.18 8.94
CA ALA A 418 -20.85 2.46 9.15
C ALA A 418 -20.24 2.78 10.51
N LEU A 419 -20.28 4.04 10.97
CA LEU A 419 -19.83 4.39 12.31
C LEU A 419 -20.63 3.68 13.41
N ALA A 420 -21.97 3.67 13.30
CA ALA A 420 -22.82 2.93 14.24
C ALA A 420 -22.48 1.44 14.26
N TYR A 421 -22.28 0.84 13.08
CA TYR A 421 -21.88 -0.56 12.95
C TYR A 421 -20.54 -0.83 13.66
N PHE A 422 -19.48 -0.04 13.38
CA PHE A 422 -18.16 -0.25 13.98
C PHE A 422 -18.06 0.10 15.46
N GLN A 423 -19.00 0.89 15.99
CA GLN A 423 -19.12 1.11 17.43
C GLN A 423 -19.78 -0.08 18.15
N ALA A 424 -20.69 -0.78 17.47
CA ALA A 424 -21.42 -1.92 18.01
C ALA A 424 -20.64 -3.23 17.93
N THR A 425 -19.84 -3.42 16.88
CA THR A 425 -19.08 -4.64 16.63
C THR A 425 -17.58 -4.38 16.57
N ARG A 426 -16.81 -5.34 17.09
CA ARG A 426 -15.35 -5.38 16.88
C ARG A 426 -14.96 -6.17 15.64
N GLU A 427 -15.90 -6.89 15.05
CA GLU A 427 -15.68 -7.67 13.83
C GLU A 427 -15.72 -6.78 12.61
N GLN A 428 -14.59 -6.75 11.91
CA GLN A 428 -14.40 -5.95 10.69
C GLN A 428 -14.29 -6.85 9.45
N ALA A 429 -14.15 -8.17 9.65
CA ALA A 429 -13.84 -9.13 8.60
C ALA A 429 -14.88 -9.11 7.47
N ALA A 430 -16.17 -9.12 7.81
CA ALA A 430 -17.25 -9.11 6.83
C ALA A 430 -17.29 -7.81 6.02
N PHE A 431 -17.08 -6.66 6.66
CA PHE A 431 -16.97 -5.38 5.96
C PHE A 431 -15.77 -5.36 5.00
N GLN A 432 -14.60 -5.85 5.45
CA GLN A 432 -13.38 -5.91 4.64
C GLN A 432 -13.54 -6.86 3.45
N GLU A 433 -14.19 -8.00 3.65
CA GLU A 433 -14.48 -8.97 2.59
C GLU A 433 -15.42 -8.36 1.53
N LEU A 434 -16.53 -7.74 1.95
CA LEU A 434 -17.45 -7.07 1.04
C LEU A 434 -16.79 -5.90 0.30
N SER A 435 -15.95 -5.11 0.97
CA SER A 435 -15.19 -4.03 0.35
C SER A 435 -14.30 -4.53 -0.79
N ARG A 436 -13.58 -5.65 -0.57
CA ARG A 436 -12.78 -6.31 -1.60
C ARG A 436 -13.64 -6.85 -2.73
N HIS A 437 -14.73 -7.54 -2.39
CA HIS A 437 -15.64 -8.11 -3.39
C HIS A 437 -16.21 -7.04 -4.32
N TYR A 438 -16.73 -5.92 -3.79
CA TYR A 438 -17.22 -4.83 -4.62
C TYR A 438 -16.09 -4.13 -5.38
N THR A 439 -14.89 -4.08 -4.83
CA THR A 439 -13.72 -3.58 -5.56
C THR A 439 -13.43 -4.48 -6.76
N VAL A 440 -13.43 -5.80 -6.62
CA VAL A 440 -13.24 -6.69 -7.78
C VAL A 440 -14.35 -6.50 -8.80
N ASP A 441 -15.58 -6.65 -8.38
CA ASP A 441 -16.73 -6.71 -9.29
C ASP A 441 -17.05 -5.36 -9.96
N ARG A 442 -16.74 -4.23 -9.30
CA ARG A 442 -17.25 -2.90 -9.63
C ARG A 442 -16.20 -1.79 -9.61
N ASN A 443 -14.91 -2.13 -9.69
CA ASN A 443 -13.87 -1.11 -9.70
C ASN A 443 -14.00 -0.18 -10.91
N LEU A 444 -13.68 1.09 -10.70
CA LEU A 444 -13.52 2.10 -11.72
C LEU A 444 -12.06 2.24 -12.16
N GLY A 445 -11.14 1.53 -11.48
CA GLY A 445 -9.72 1.51 -11.80
C GLY A 445 -8.85 1.01 -10.63
N TYR A 446 -7.56 1.11 -10.83
CA TYR A 446 -6.55 0.61 -9.91
C TYR A 446 -6.48 1.33 -8.55
N HIS A 447 -7.05 2.53 -8.45
CA HIS A 447 -7.09 3.28 -7.19
C HIS A 447 -8.02 2.61 -6.15
N ASP A 448 -9.11 2.00 -6.59
CA ASP A 448 -10.06 1.34 -5.71
C ASP A 448 -9.41 0.18 -4.96
N TYR A 449 -8.62 -0.66 -5.65
CA TYR A 449 -7.84 -1.73 -5.01
C TYR A 449 -6.86 -1.18 -3.97
N LYS A 450 -6.09 -0.14 -4.35
CA LYS A 450 -5.09 0.44 -3.44
C LYS A 450 -5.71 1.07 -2.21
N LEU A 451 -6.81 1.79 -2.37
CA LEU A 451 -7.49 2.46 -1.26
C LEU A 451 -8.05 1.47 -0.25
N VAL A 452 -8.77 0.45 -0.73
CA VAL A 452 -9.37 -0.57 0.17
C VAL A 452 -8.30 -1.20 1.05
N GLU A 453 -7.18 -1.65 0.47
CA GLU A 453 -6.11 -2.27 1.25
C GLU A 453 -5.42 -1.27 2.18
N ALA A 454 -5.19 -0.03 1.75
CA ALA A 454 -4.61 1.01 2.60
C ALA A 454 -5.50 1.35 3.79
N MET A 455 -6.82 1.47 3.58
CA MET A 455 -7.78 1.73 4.66
C MET A 455 -7.82 0.58 5.66
N ILE A 456 -7.82 -0.67 5.20
CA ILE A 456 -7.78 -1.85 6.05
C ILE A 456 -6.48 -1.89 6.88
N GLU A 457 -5.33 -1.69 6.25
CA GLU A 457 -4.03 -1.70 6.94
C GLU A 457 -3.92 -0.56 7.95
N ASN A 458 -4.28 0.66 7.59
CA ASN A 458 -4.29 1.79 8.52
C ASN A 458 -5.20 1.53 9.74
N ALA A 459 -6.42 1.00 9.50
CA ALA A 459 -7.37 0.72 10.58
C ALA A 459 -6.84 -0.28 11.61
N ARG A 460 -6.01 -1.25 11.20
CA ARG A 460 -5.37 -2.22 12.11
C ARG A 460 -4.45 -1.57 13.14
N HIS A 461 -3.97 -0.37 12.85
CA HIS A 461 -3.07 0.37 13.72
C HIS A 461 -3.76 1.43 14.57
N LEU A 462 -5.06 1.61 14.39
CA LEU A 462 -5.86 2.54 15.18
C LEU A 462 -6.57 1.81 16.32
N LYS A 463 -6.76 2.52 17.43
CA LYS A 463 -7.57 2.05 18.58
C LYS A 463 -8.91 2.77 18.61
N ALA A 464 -9.88 2.20 19.35
CA ALA A 464 -11.14 2.88 19.63
C ALA A 464 -10.91 4.22 20.36
N PRO A 465 -11.70 5.27 20.09
CA PRO A 465 -12.82 5.30 19.14
C PRO A 465 -12.39 5.57 17.69
N TRP A 466 -11.12 5.87 17.45
CA TRP A 466 -10.59 6.37 16.17
C TRP A 466 -10.65 5.34 15.04
N GLN A 467 -10.48 4.07 15.37
CA GLN A 467 -10.58 2.99 14.40
C GLN A 467 -11.96 2.95 13.73
N ALA A 468 -13.03 3.03 14.51
CA ALA A 468 -14.40 3.04 14.02
C ALA A 468 -14.66 4.25 13.10
N ARG A 469 -14.20 5.44 13.50
CA ARG A 469 -14.34 6.67 12.71
C ARG A 469 -13.58 6.59 11.39
N TYR A 470 -12.36 6.07 11.43
CA TYR A 470 -11.54 5.92 10.24
C TYR A 470 -12.13 4.93 9.23
N LEU A 471 -12.63 3.78 9.70
CA LEU A 471 -13.33 2.82 8.84
C LEU A 471 -14.64 3.40 8.29
N ALA A 472 -15.37 4.17 9.08
CA ALA A 472 -16.59 4.80 8.61
C ALA A 472 -16.35 5.77 7.44
N VAL A 473 -15.26 6.53 7.46
CA VAL A 473 -14.94 7.45 6.35
C VAL A 473 -14.44 6.75 5.09
N SER A 474 -14.08 5.46 5.15
CA SER A 474 -13.68 4.70 3.96
C SER A 474 -14.79 4.61 2.91
N VAL A 475 -16.07 4.61 3.33
CA VAL A 475 -17.22 4.47 2.44
C VAL A 475 -17.35 5.60 1.41
N TYR A 476 -16.67 6.72 1.62
CA TYR A 476 -16.74 7.85 0.67
C TYR A 476 -16.12 7.55 -0.69
N ASP A 477 -15.22 6.58 -0.78
CA ASP A 477 -14.61 6.14 -2.05
C ASP A 477 -14.71 4.61 -2.27
N LEU A 478 -15.55 3.91 -1.49
CA LEU A 478 -15.87 2.51 -1.76
C LEU A 478 -16.94 2.39 -2.86
N ASN A 479 -16.93 1.24 -3.51
CA ASN A 479 -17.97 0.83 -4.45
C ASN A 479 -19.06 0.02 -3.72
N GLY A 480 -20.30 0.12 -4.22
CA GLY A 480 -21.44 -0.60 -3.70
C GLY A 480 -22.29 -1.23 -4.82
N PRO A 481 -23.40 -1.90 -4.50
CA PRO A 481 -24.23 -2.60 -5.49
C PRO A 481 -24.79 -1.68 -6.58
N GLY A 482 -24.88 -0.38 -6.34
CA GLY A 482 -25.31 0.63 -7.35
C GLY A 482 -24.23 1.01 -8.37
N THR A 483 -22.95 0.67 -8.14
CA THR A 483 -21.85 0.93 -9.09
C THR A 483 -21.94 -0.07 -10.25
N PRO A 484 -21.77 0.34 -11.52
CA PRO A 484 -21.73 -0.60 -12.65
C PRO A 484 -20.66 -1.66 -12.49
N ARG A 485 -20.93 -2.88 -12.97
CA ARG A 485 -19.94 -3.95 -12.96
C ARG A 485 -18.81 -3.67 -13.94
N ASN A 486 -17.57 -4.03 -13.56
CA ASN A 486 -16.42 -3.89 -14.43
C ASN A 486 -16.49 -4.92 -15.58
N ALA A 487 -16.45 -4.42 -16.83
CA ALA A 487 -16.63 -5.26 -18.02
C ALA A 487 -15.53 -6.34 -18.18
N VAL A 488 -14.29 -6.03 -17.79
CA VAL A 488 -13.16 -6.96 -17.83
C VAL A 488 -13.40 -8.11 -16.85
N VAL A 489 -13.88 -7.80 -15.65
CA VAL A 489 -14.18 -8.80 -14.62
C VAL A 489 -15.39 -9.64 -15.01
N VAL A 490 -16.42 -9.05 -15.62
CA VAL A 490 -17.57 -9.82 -16.14
C VAL A 490 -17.08 -10.83 -17.17
N ARG A 491 -16.31 -10.41 -18.18
CA ARG A 491 -15.72 -11.30 -19.20
C ARG A 491 -14.84 -12.38 -18.57
N ALA A 492 -13.99 -12.01 -17.61
CA ALA A 492 -13.15 -12.98 -16.92
C ALA A 492 -13.96 -14.09 -16.23
N ARG A 493 -15.07 -13.72 -15.55
CA ARG A 493 -15.97 -14.71 -14.91
C ARG A 493 -16.67 -15.63 -15.93
N GLU A 494 -17.02 -15.11 -17.11
CA GLU A 494 -17.61 -15.90 -18.20
C GLU A 494 -16.62 -16.93 -18.75
N LEU A 495 -15.39 -16.49 -19.07
CA LEU A 495 -14.33 -17.35 -19.55
C LEU A 495 -13.91 -18.45 -18.56
N LEU A 496 -13.90 -18.14 -17.26
CA LEU A 496 -13.54 -19.12 -16.21
C LEU A 496 -14.61 -20.22 -16.00
N ARG A 497 -15.83 -20.04 -16.55
CA ARG A 497 -16.92 -21.04 -16.49
C ARG A 497 -17.02 -21.91 -17.73
N SER A 498 -16.41 -21.47 -18.85
CA SER A 498 -16.41 -22.18 -20.12
C SER A 498 -15.35 -23.28 -20.18
#